data_5aef98e1ddc6e516b316dd0ce330ce68
#
_entry.id   5aef98e1ddc6e516b316dd0ce330ce68
#
_cell.length_a   1.000
_cell.length_b   1.000
_cell.length_c   1.000
_cell.angle_alpha   90.00
_cell.angle_beta   90.00
_cell.angle_gamma   90.00
#
_symmetry.space_group_name_H-M   'P 1'
#
loop_
_entity.id
_entity.type
_entity.pdbx_description
1 polymer ?
#
loop_
_entity_poly.entity_id
_entity_poly.type
_entity_poly.pdbx_seq_one_letter_code
_entity_poly.pdbx_strand_id
1 'polypeptide(L)'
;IYGVLSDTSIGKLFIGGVIPGIILASLYSTYIILMSLVHPRYIPAEDKEYSWSERIAGIKDIFPVLLLIVLILGGIYIGVTTPTEAAAIGVVGALGLAFWFKNLTWANLLESFQAAVRTTAMICFIIAGAAFLSQIVGFIGIATALSSYIASLNLSPYTLIFVIGIMYLLLGMILDGISIVVMTLPIVLPIVVKAGFSPLWFGIYLVIMVELSQITPPVGFSLFVIQHISKEDLSTILKATLPFFMIMILMVIIVTVFPEIVFFLPNKMAG
;
A
#
# COMPACT_ATOMS: atom_id res chain seq x y z
N ILE A 1 -2.87 10.17 -0.75
CA ILE A 1 -2.88 10.71 -2.14
C ILE A 1 -4.13 10.25 -2.87
N TYR A 2 -4.35 8.92 -3.01
CA TYR A 2 -5.55 8.40 -3.68
C TYR A 2 -6.85 9.02 -3.12
N GLY A 3 -7.03 9.02 -1.79
CA GLY A 3 -8.23 9.55 -1.16
C GLY A 3 -8.51 11.02 -1.49
N VAL A 4 -7.46 11.84 -1.56
CA VAL A 4 -7.57 13.26 -1.93
C VAL A 4 -7.96 13.42 -3.40
N LEU A 5 -7.34 12.66 -4.30
CA LEU A 5 -7.58 12.76 -5.75
C LEU A 5 -8.91 12.14 -6.20
N SER A 6 -9.42 11.14 -5.46
CA SER A 6 -10.66 10.42 -5.77
C SER A 6 -11.87 10.92 -4.98
N ASP A 7 -11.67 11.91 -4.11
CA ASP A 7 -12.69 12.39 -3.15
C ASP A 7 -13.27 11.25 -2.28
N THR A 8 -12.43 10.27 -1.96
CA THR A 8 -12.80 9.10 -1.14
C THR A 8 -12.32 9.29 0.29
N SER A 9 -13.16 8.95 1.27
CA SER A 9 -12.79 9.06 2.68
C SER A 9 -11.48 8.33 2.99
N ILE A 10 -10.49 9.11 3.44
CA ILE A 10 -9.17 8.60 3.82
C ILE A 10 -9.29 7.58 4.96
N GLY A 11 -10.17 7.84 5.96
CA GLY A 11 -10.41 6.90 7.04
C GLY A 11 -10.96 5.56 6.55
N LYS A 12 -11.94 5.59 5.64
CA LYS A 12 -12.49 4.36 5.04
C LYS A 12 -11.46 3.60 4.21
N LEU A 13 -10.54 4.30 3.53
CA LEU A 13 -9.44 3.66 2.79
C LEU A 13 -8.47 2.93 3.73
N PHE A 14 -8.03 3.57 4.82
CA PHE A 14 -7.17 2.91 5.80
C PHE A 14 -7.83 1.66 6.39
N ILE A 15 -9.08 1.79 6.82
CA ILE A 15 -9.81 0.69 7.45
C ILE A 15 -10.15 -0.40 6.42
N GLY A 16 -10.49 -0.03 5.18
CA GLY A 16 -10.74 -0.98 4.10
C GLY A 16 -9.53 -1.84 3.73
N GLY A 17 -8.32 -1.32 3.97
CA GLY A 17 -7.07 -2.05 3.76
C GLY A 17 -6.69 -3.03 4.88
N VAL A 18 -7.32 -2.96 6.07
CA VAL A 18 -6.92 -3.77 7.23
C VAL A 18 -7.11 -5.27 6.97
N ILE A 19 -8.30 -5.70 6.55
CA ILE A 19 -8.57 -7.12 6.30
C ILE A 19 -7.73 -7.66 5.14
N PRO A 20 -7.70 -7.01 3.95
CA PRO A 20 -6.78 -7.39 2.88
C PRO A 20 -5.31 -7.49 3.33
N GLY A 21 -4.86 -6.53 4.14
CA GLY A 21 -3.49 -6.53 4.67
C GLY A 21 -3.21 -7.70 5.61
N ILE A 22 -4.14 -8.05 6.51
CA ILE A 22 -4.02 -9.22 7.40
C ILE A 22 -4.00 -10.52 6.58
N ILE A 23 -4.85 -10.63 5.58
CA ILE A 23 -4.89 -11.81 4.70
C ILE A 23 -3.55 -11.96 3.97
N LEU A 24 -3.02 -10.89 3.38
CA LEU A 24 -1.75 -10.90 2.67
C LEU A 24 -0.58 -11.26 3.60
N ALA A 25 -0.51 -10.65 4.78
CA ALA A 25 0.50 -10.97 5.78
C ALA A 25 0.42 -12.45 6.23
N SER A 26 -0.79 -12.98 6.40
CA SER A 26 -1.01 -14.38 6.75
C SER A 26 -0.56 -15.32 5.63
N LEU A 27 -0.84 -14.99 4.37
CA LEU A 27 -0.40 -15.77 3.21
C LEU A 27 1.14 -15.79 3.10
N TYR A 28 1.80 -14.65 3.29
CA TYR A 28 3.27 -14.56 3.30
C TYR A 28 3.86 -15.38 4.44
N SER A 29 3.35 -15.22 5.65
CA SER A 29 3.80 -15.98 6.82
C SER A 29 3.61 -17.49 6.63
N THR A 30 2.46 -17.90 6.11
CA THR A 30 2.16 -19.29 5.80
C THR A 30 3.15 -19.86 4.78
N TYR A 31 3.43 -19.12 3.70
CA TYR A 31 4.41 -19.52 2.71
C TYR A 31 5.80 -19.70 3.32
N ILE A 32 6.27 -18.75 4.13
CA ILE A 32 7.58 -18.81 4.79
C ILE A 32 7.66 -20.03 5.72
N ILE A 33 6.63 -20.27 6.52
CA ILE A 33 6.56 -21.42 7.43
C ILE A 33 6.59 -22.73 6.63
N LEU A 34 5.76 -22.86 5.59
CA LEU A 34 5.73 -24.06 4.76
C LEU A 34 7.07 -24.29 4.06
N MET A 35 7.70 -23.23 3.54
CA MET A 35 9.00 -23.33 2.88
C MET A 35 10.08 -23.75 3.87
N SER A 36 10.01 -23.27 5.10
CA SER A 36 10.95 -23.65 6.17
C SER A 36 10.84 -25.14 6.56
N LEU A 37 9.63 -25.67 6.55
CA LEU A 37 9.37 -27.07 6.86
C LEU A 37 9.78 -28.02 5.72
N VAL A 38 9.53 -27.62 4.48
CA VAL A 38 9.79 -28.46 3.29
C VAL A 38 11.26 -28.41 2.87
N HIS A 39 11.90 -27.25 3.00
CA HIS A 39 13.28 -27.00 2.58
C HIS A 39 14.13 -26.38 3.69
N PRO A 40 14.44 -27.10 4.76
CA PRO A 40 15.22 -26.58 5.89
C PRO A 40 16.59 -26.01 5.49
N ARG A 41 17.14 -26.45 4.35
CA ARG A 41 18.46 -26.02 3.85
C ARG A 41 18.51 -24.56 3.40
N TYR A 42 17.37 -23.93 3.13
CA TYR A 42 17.29 -22.51 2.73
C TYR A 42 17.26 -21.57 3.94
N ILE A 43 17.11 -22.12 5.15
CA ILE A 43 17.11 -21.32 6.36
C ILE A 43 18.52 -21.39 6.93
N PRO A 44 19.18 -20.23 7.14
CA PRO A 44 20.43 -20.20 7.88
C PRO A 44 20.20 -20.88 9.23
N ALA A 45 21.05 -21.87 9.56
CA ALA A 45 21.04 -22.41 10.91
C ALA A 45 21.44 -21.29 11.86
N GLU A 46 20.51 -20.74 12.60
CA GLU A 46 20.82 -19.85 13.71
C GLU A 46 21.43 -20.72 14.81
N ASP A 47 22.66 -20.42 15.20
CA ASP A 47 23.35 -21.09 16.30
C ASP A 47 22.68 -20.83 17.66
N LYS A 48 21.61 -20.04 17.70
CA LYS A 48 20.95 -19.62 18.94
C LYS A 48 19.48 -20.02 18.96
N GLU A 49 19.18 -20.99 19.81
CA GLU A 49 17.80 -21.33 20.19
C GLU A 49 17.26 -20.21 21.10
N TYR A 50 16.33 -19.41 20.60
CA TYR A 50 15.64 -18.42 21.43
C TYR A 50 14.63 -19.09 22.35
N SER A 51 14.80 -18.86 23.65
CA SER A 51 13.85 -19.33 24.68
C SER A 51 12.50 -18.59 24.54
N TRP A 52 11.44 -19.18 25.05
CA TRP A 52 10.12 -18.53 25.09
C TRP A 52 10.17 -17.21 25.85
N SER A 53 11.03 -17.07 26.86
CA SER A 53 11.23 -15.82 27.59
C SER A 53 11.82 -14.71 26.72
N GLU A 54 12.79 -15.02 25.86
CA GLU A 54 13.40 -14.07 24.92
C GLU A 54 12.42 -13.66 23.82
N ARG A 55 11.57 -14.58 23.36
CA ARG A 55 10.50 -14.27 22.39
C ARG A 55 9.47 -13.30 22.98
N ILE A 56 9.05 -13.52 24.23
CA ILE A 56 8.13 -12.63 24.94
C ILE A 56 8.79 -11.28 25.22
N ALA A 57 10.08 -11.25 25.53
CA ALA A 57 10.82 -10.00 25.69
C ALA A 57 10.85 -9.19 24.39
N GLY A 58 11.08 -9.82 23.23
CA GLY A 58 10.99 -9.13 21.93
C GLY A 58 9.61 -8.55 21.62
N ILE A 59 8.54 -9.18 22.08
CA ILE A 59 7.17 -8.59 21.94
C ILE A 59 7.05 -7.30 22.76
N LYS A 60 7.66 -7.21 23.93
CA LYS A 60 7.64 -5.99 24.76
C LYS A 60 8.31 -4.79 24.07
N ASP A 61 9.34 -5.04 23.27
CA ASP A 61 10.05 -4.00 22.53
C ASP A 61 9.22 -3.44 21.36
N ILE A 62 8.40 -4.30 20.74
CA ILE A 62 7.52 -3.92 19.63
C ILE A 62 6.19 -3.33 20.14
N PHE A 63 5.76 -3.71 21.33
CA PHE A 63 4.45 -3.35 21.90
C PHE A 63 4.14 -1.85 21.89
N PRO A 64 5.06 -0.93 22.25
CA PRO A 64 4.77 0.49 22.25
C PRO A 64 4.43 1.05 20.87
N VAL A 65 5.11 0.55 19.83
CA VAL A 65 4.86 0.94 18.43
C VAL A 65 3.53 0.37 17.95
N LEU A 66 3.25 -0.91 18.25
CA LEU A 66 1.97 -1.54 17.93
C LEU A 66 0.80 -0.83 18.63
N LEU A 67 0.98 -0.47 19.90
CA LEU A 67 -0.02 0.28 20.66
C LEU A 67 -0.31 1.62 20.00
N LEU A 68 0.71 2.35 19.56
CA LEU A 68 0.55 3.62 18.87
C LEU A 68 -0.24 3.44 17.56
N ILE A 69 0.07 2.41 16.77
CA ILE A 69 -0.67 2.10 15.53
C ILE A 69 -2.13 1.78 15.84
N VAL A 70 -2.39 0.96 16.84
CA VAL A 70 -3.77 0.59 17.26
C VAL A 70 -4.54 1.80 17.76
N LEU A 71 -3.91 2.71 18.51
CA LEU A 71 -4.54 3.95 18.97
C LEU A 71 -4.91 4.87 17.80
N ILE A 72 -4.02 5.04 16.83
CA ILE A 72 -4.25 5.89 15.65
C ILE A 72 -5.39 5.30 14.79
N LEU A 73 -5.27 4.06 14.37
CA LEU A 73 -6.26 3.42 13.50
C LEU A 73 -7.58 3.16 14.23
N GLY A 74 -7.49 2.77 15.50
CA GLY A 74 -8.67 2.59 16.35
C GLY A 74 -9.44 3.89 16.57
N GLY A 75 -8.75 5.01 16.83
CA GLY A 75 -9.36 6.33 16.94
C GLY A 75 -10.11 6.76 15.68
N ILE A 76 -9.53 6.49 14.50
CA ILE A 76 -10.20 6.74 13.22
C ILE A 76 -11.41 5.80 13.04
N TYR A 77 -11.27 4.52 13.40
CA TYR A 77 -12.32 3.52 13.24
C TYR A 77 -13.56 3.83 14.07
N ILE A 78 -13.39 4.20 15.34
CA ILE A 78 -14.51 4.55 16.23
C ILE A 78 -15.03 5.98 16.03
N GLY A 79 -14.44 6.75 15.11
CA GLY A 79 -14.89 8.12 14.79
C GLY A 79 -14.50 9.19 15.81
N VAL A 80 -13.61 8.88 16.76
CA VAL A 80 -13.13 9.85 17.78
C VAL A 80 -12.16 10.85 17.17
N THR A 81 -11.40 10.45 16.16
CA THR A 81 -10.42 11.29 15.48
C THR A 81 -10.58 11.25 13.97
N THR A 82 -10.40 12.39 13.34
CA THR A 82 -10.19 12.46 11.88
C THR A 82 -8.78 11.95 11.54
N PRO A 83 -8.50 11.56 10.27
CA PRO A 83 -7.15 11.16 9.85
C PRO A 83 -6.07 12.23 10.14
N THR A 84 -6.42 13.50 10.04
CA THR A 84 -5.50 14.63 10.32
C THR A 84 -5.18 14.75 11.81
N GLU A 85 -6.19 14.63 12.65
CA GLU A 85 -6.01 14.63 14.13
C GLU A 85 -5.23 13.40 14.59
N ALA A 86 -5.54 12.22 14.00
CA ALA A 86 -4.82 10.98 14.26
C ALA A 86 -3.33 11.10 13.88
N ALA A 87 -3.01 11.80 12.79
CA ALA A 87 -1.62 12.07 12.41
C ALA A 87 -0.91 12.94 13.47
N ALA A 88 -1.58 13.97 14.03
CA ALA A 88 -1.02 14.79 15.09
C ALA A 88 -0.76 13.96 16.36
N ILE A 89 -1.72 13.09 16.76
CA ILE A 89 -1.54 12.15 17.87
C ILE A 89 -0.36 11.22 17.58
N GLY A 90 -0.22 10.74 16.34
CA GLY A 90 0.90 9.91 15.90
C GLY A 90 2.25 10.60 16.08
N VAL A 91 2.36 11.87 15.72
CA VAL A 91 3.59 12.67 15.91
C VAL A 91 3.93 12.78 17.39
N VAL A 92 2.95 13.18 18.24
CA VAL A 92 3.17 13.30 19.67
C VAL A 92 3.55 11.96 20.30
N GLY A 93 2.87 10.87 19.90
CA GLY A 93 3.18 9.52 20.34
C GLY A 93 4.58 9.05 19.93
N ALA A 94 4.98 9.30 18.69
CA ALA A 94 6.31 8.97 18.18
C ALA A 94 7.42 9.73 18.91
N LEU A 95 7.20 11.03 19.17
CA LEU A 95 8.13 11.85 19.96
C LEU A 95 8.22 11.35 21.41
N GLY A 96 7.09 10.96 22.00
CA GLY A 96 7.04 10.36 23.35
C GLY A 96 7.82 9.05 23.42
N LEU A 97 7.67 8.18 22.42
CA LEU A 97 8.43 6.93 22.32
C LEU A 97 9.93 7.19 22.11
N ALA A 98 10.29 8.12 21.22
CA ALA A 98 11.69 8.49 20.98
C ALA A 98 12.35 9.04 22.25
N PHE A 99 11.62 9.83 23.05
CA PHE A 99 12.07 10.30 24.36
C PHE A 99 12.23 9.14 25.35
N TRP A 100 11.25 8.25 25.43
CA TRP A 100 11.28 7.08 26.31
C TRP A 100 12.48 6.16 26.02
N PHE A 101 12.75 5.91 24.74
CA PHE A 101 13.90 5.10 24.31
C PHE A 101 15.23 5.88 24.28
N LYS A 102 15.25 7.12 24.78
CA LYS A 102 16.45 7.98 24.81
C LYS A 102 17.07 8.25 23.44
N ASN A 103 16.30 8.14 22.39
CA ASN A 103 16.73 8.39 21.00
C ASN A 103 16.34 9.79 20.51
N LEU A 104 15.66 10.60 21.33
CA LEU A 104 15.28 11.95 20.97
C LEU A 104 16.48 12.90 21.17
N THR A 105 17.26 13.08 20.11
CA THR A 105 18.35 14.05 20.04
C THR A 105 17.95 15.20 19.11
N TRP A 106 18.55 16.37 19.29
CA TRP A 106 18.29 17.52 18.42
C TRP A 106 18.63 17.21 16.94
N ALA A 107 19.71 16.44 16.70
CA ALA A 107 20.11 16.01 15.37
C ALA A 107 19.02 15.13 14.71
N ASN A 108 18.54 14.09 15.42
CA ASN A 108 17.51 13.19 14.91
C ASN A 108 16.18 13.92 14.68
N LEU A 109 15.84 14.87 15.55
CA LEU A 109 14.63 15.71 15.40
C LEU A 109 14.72 16.58 14.15
N LEU A 110 15.86 17.25 13.94
CA LEU A 110 16.09 18.10 12.78
C LEU A 110 16.09 17.28 11.47
N GLU A 111 16.73 16.12 11.48
CA GLU A 111 16.76 15.20 10.33
C GLU A 111 15.34 14.72 9.99
N SER A 112 14.57 14.30 11.00
CA SER A 112 13.18 13.88 10.81
C SER A 112 12.31 15.01 10.27
N PHE A 113 12.50 16.24 10.77
CA PHE A 113 11.78 17.41 10.29
C PHE A 113 12.14 17.75 8.83
N GLN A 114 13.43 17.73 8.48
CA GLN A 114 13.88 17.96 7.10
C GLN A 114 13.33 16.89 6.14
N ALA A 115 13.34 15.62 6.55
CA ALA A 115 12.76 14.53 5.77
C ALA A 115 11.26 14.73 5.55
N ALA A 116 10.52 15.10 6.61
CA ALA A 116 9.09 15.38 6.54
C ALA A 116 8.79 16.55 5.60
N VAL A 117 9.53 17.67 5.70
CA VAL A 117 9.37 18.84 4.83
C VAL A 117 9.64 18.47 3.37
N ARG A 118 10.73 17.76 3.10
CA ARG A 118 11.09 17.32 1.74
C ARG A 118 10.00 16.44 1.13
N THR A 119 9.54 15.43 1.86
CA THR A 119 8.51 14.51 1.39
C THR A 119 7.18 15.23 1.18
N THR A 120 6.76 16.08 2.13
CA THR A 120 5.52 16.85 2.01
C THR A 120 5.56 17.82 0.83
N ALA A 121 6.65 18.56 0.64
CA ALA A 121 6.80 19.48 -0.49
C ALA A 121 6.74 18.73 -1.83
N MET A 122 7.41 17.57 -1.94
CA MET A 122 7.34 16.72 -3.10
C MET A 122 5.90 16.27 -3.38
N ILE A 123 5.21 15.74 -2.38
CA ILE A 123 3.82 15.26 -2.53
C ILE A 123 2.88 16.41 -2.91
N CYS A 124 2.98 17.57 -2.27
CA CYS A 124 2.16 18.74 -2.59
C CYS A 124 2.38 19.21 -4.03
N PHE A 125 3.63 19.22 -4.50
CA PHE A 125 3.97 19.59 -5.87
C PHE A 125 3.37 18.59 -6.88
N ILE A 126 3.45 17.30 -6.60
CA ILE A 126 2.87 16.25 -7.42
C ILE A 126 1.34 16.38 -7.46
N ILE A 127 0.67 16.62 -6.31
CA ILE A 127 -0.78 16.81 -6.26
C ILE A 127 -1.20 18.06 -7.04
N ALA A 128 -0.46 19.15 -6.97
CA ALA A 128 -0.74 20.35 -7.76
C ALA A 128 -0.66 20.08 -9.25
N GLY A 129 0.37 19.36 -9.71
CA GLY A 129 0.49 18.91 -11.10
C GLY A 129 -0.64 17.98 -11.53
N ALA A 130 -1.04 17.05 -10.65
CA ALA A 130 -2.17 16.15 -10.90
C ALA A 130 -3.50 16.88 -11.01
N ALA A 131 -3.75 17.85 -10.15
CA ALA A 131 -4.96 18.67 -10.21
C ALA A 131 -5.04 19.45 -11.54
N PHE A 132 -3.92 20.01 -11.98
CA PHE A 132 -3.82 20.67 -13.28
C PHE A 132 -4.08 19.69 -14.45
N LEU A 133 -3.43 18.52 -14.43
CA LEU A 133 -3.66 17.48 -15.44
C LEU A 133 -5.12 17.02 -15.45
N SER A 134 -5.73 16.82 -14.28
CA SER A 134 -7.12 16.40 -14.14
C SER A 134 -8.08 17.43 -14.78
N GLN A 135 -7.83 18.71 -14.58
CA GLN A 135 -8.62 19.78 -15.23
C GLN A 135 -8.47 19.74 -16.74
N ILE A 136 -7.25 19.58 -17.27
CA ILE A 136 -7.00 19.48 -18.72
C ILE A 136 -7.73 18.26 -19.31
N VAL A 137 -7.59 17.10 -18.69
CA VAL A 137 -8.24 15.84 -19.11
C VAL A 137 -9.76 16.00 -19.12
N GLY A 138 -10.31 16.65 -18.10
CA GLY A 138 -11.74 16.98 -18.02
C GLY A 138 -12.19 17.94 -19.12
N PHE A 139 -11.42 19.00 -19.38
CA PHE A 139 -11.73 20.02 -20.36
C PHE A 139 -11.71 19.49 -21.80
N ILE A 140 -10.71 18.67 -22.13
CA ILE A 140 -10.56 18.04 -23.46
C ILE A 140 -11.54 16.87 -23.64
N GLY A 141 -12.12 16.35 -22.55
CA GLY A 141 -13.06 15.24 -22.58
C GLY A 141 -12.42 13.87 -22.87
N ILE A 142 -11.12 13.72 -22.64
CA ILE A 142 -10.39 12.45 -22.86
C ILE A 142 -11.02 11.31 -22.06
N ALA A 143 -11.31 11.54 -20.77
CA ALA A 143 -11.92 10.52 -19.92
C ALA A 143 -13.29 10.06 -20.44
N THR A 144 -14.09 10.99 -20.97
CA THR A 144 -15.40 10.70 -21.56
C THR A 144 -15.28 9.94 -22.87
N ALA A 145 -14.38 10.37 -23.76
CA ALA A 145 -14.14 9.74 -25.05
C ALA A 145 -13.62 8.29 -24.86
N LEU A 146 -12.63 8.11 -23.97
CA LEU A 146 -12.06 6.81 -23.66
C LEU A 146 -13.09 5.88 -22.97
N SER A 147 -13.88 6.42 -22.05
CA SER A 147 -14.97 5.69 -21.40
C SER A 147 -16.03 5.22 -22.41
N SER A 148 -16.38 6.07 -23.38
CA SER A 148 -17.32 5.70 -24.44
C SER A 148 -16.75 4.65 -25.39
N TYR A 149 -15.48 4.77 -25.75
CA TYR A 149 -14.79 3.77 -26.55
C TYR A 149 -14.73 2.41 -25.84
N ILE A 150 -14.34 2.38 -24.56
CA ILE A 150 -14.31 1.16 -23.75
C ILE A 150 -15.71 0.55 -23.62
N ALA A 151 -16.75 1.37 -23.44
CA ALA A 151 -18.13 0.91 -23.40
C ALA A 151 -18.57 0.26 -24.73
N SER A 152 -18.07 0.78 -25.87
CA SER A 152 -18.36 0.19 -27.20
C SER A 152 -17.76 -1.20 -27.41
N LEU A 153 -16.69 -1.54 -26.66
CA LEU A 153 -16.06 -2.85 -26.69
C LEU A 153 -16.89 -3.93 -25.94
N ASN A 154 -17.95 -3.53 -25.25
CA ASN A 154 -18.82 -4.43 -24.46
C ASN A 154 -18.03 -5.39 -23.54
N LEU A 155 -16.95 -4.90 -22.97
CA LEU A 155 -16.13 -5.70 -22.03
C LEU A 155 -16.92 -5.95 -20.75
N SER A 156 -16.80 -7.16 -20.21
CA SER A 156 -17.30 -7.43 -18.86
C SER A 156 -16.54 -6.56 -17.84
N PRO A 157 -17.16 -6.17 -16.71
CA PRO A 157 -16.49 -5.39 -15.68
C PRO A 157 -15.18 -6.04 -15.21
N TYR A 158 -15.15 -7.37 -15.06
CA TYR A 158 -13.95 -8.11 -14.66
C TYR A 158 -12.85 -8.09 -15.73
N THR A 159 -13.22 -8.18 -17.02
CA THR A 159 -12.26 -8.04 -18.13
C THR A 159 -11.63 -6.64 -18.12
N LEU A 160 -12.43 -5.61 -17.87
CA LEU A 160 -11.95 -4.24 -17.75
C LEU A 160 -10.93 -4.10 -16.63
N ILE A 161 -11.24 -4.59 -15.43
CA ILE A 161 -10.32 -4.54 -14.28
C ILE A 161 -9.04 -5.33 -14.55
N PHE A 162 -9.13 -6.47 -15.22
CA PHE A 162 -7.97 -7.26 -15.63
C PHE A 162 -7.05 -6.48 -16.59
N VAL A 163 -7.62 -5.81 -17.61
CA VAL A 163 -6.86 -4.98 -18.56
C VAL A 163 -6.22 -3.79 -17.85
N ILE A 164 -6.96 -3.13 -16.96
CA ILE A 164 -6.42 -2.05 -16.11
C ILE A 164 -5.29 -2.57 -15.24
N GLY A 165 -5.42 -3.77 -14.68
CA GLY A 165 -4.37 -4.43 -13.89
C GLY A 165 -3.09 -4.64 -14.70
N ILE A 166 -3.20 -5.14 -15.93
CA ILE A 166 -2.03 -5.29 -16.82
C ILE A 166 -1.40 -3.93 -17.11
N MET A 167 -2.21 -2.90 -17.36
CA MET A 167 -1.70 -1.54 -17.57
C MET A 167 -0.91 -1.05 -16.35
N TYR A 168 -1.43 -1.22 -15.13
CA TYR A 168 -0.72 -0.85 -13.90
C TYR A 168 0.56 -1.64 -13.70
N LEU A 169 0.54 -2.93 -14.02
CA LEU A 169 1.73 -3.79 -13.96
C LEU A 169 2.84 -3.25 -14.88
N LEU A 170 2.50 -2.91 -16.12
CA LEU A 170 3.44 -2.38 -17.11
C LEU A 170 3.96 -0.99 -16.72
N LEU A 171 3.09 -0.10 -16.26
CA LEU A 171 3.48 1.25 -15.83
C LEU A 171 4.41 1.19 -14.61
N GLY A 172 4.12 0.33 -13.64
CA GLY A 172 4.89 0.23 -12.41
C GLY A 172 6.25 -0.46 -12.58
N MET A 173 6.50 -1.10 -13.72
CA MET A 173 7.85 -1.54 -14.06
C MET A 173 8.81 -0.36 -14.25
N ILE A 174 8.30 0.85 -14.56
CA ILE A 174 9.11 2.02 -14.94
C ILE A 174 8.91 3.19 -13.98
N LEU A 175 7.67 3.37 -13.50
CA LEU A 175 7.27 4.51 -12.68
C LEU A 175 7.18 4.14 -11.20
N ASP A 176 7.41 5.12 -10.34
CA ASP A 176 7.15 4.96 -8.90
C ASP A 176 5.64 4.96 -8.58
N GLY A 177 5.28 4.39 -7.44
CA GLY A 177 3.88 4.19 -7.07
C GLY A 177 3.05 5.48 -6.96
N ILE A 178 3.64 6.57 -6.49
CA ILE A 178 2.95 7.85 -6.38
C ILE A 178 2.64 8.41 -7.77
N SER A 179 3.64 8.41 -8.64
CA SER A 179 3.51 8.91 -10.02
C SER A 179 2.46 8.14 -10.80
N ILE A 180 2.41 6.82 -10.66
CA ILE A 180 1.39 5.99 -11.32
C ILE A 180 -0.02 6.43 -10.90
N VAL A 181 -0.26 6.49 -9.58
CA VAL A 181 -1.58 6.88 -9.06
C VAL A 181 -1.99 8.25 -9.58
N VAL A 182 -1.10 9.23 -9.46
CA VAL A 182 -1.38 10.62 -9.81
C VAL A 182 -1.67 10.80 -11.30
N MET A 183 -0.90 10.15 -12.16
CA MET A 183 -1.04 10.30 -13.63
C MET A 183 -2.25 9.55 -14.17
N THR A 184 -2.61 8.42 -13.60
CA THR A 184 -3.65 7.56 -14.19
C THR A 184 -5.04 7.79 -13.59
N LEU A 185 -5.11 8.18 -12.31
CA LEU A 185 -6.37 8.25 -11.58
C LEU A 185 -7.42 9.15 -12.25
N PRO A 186 -7.09 10.35 -12.78
CA PRO A 186 -8.08 11.22 -13.43
C PRO A 186 -8.75 10.58 -14.65
N ILE A 187 -8.08 9.62 -15.27
CA ILE A 187 -8.57 8.94 -16.48
C ILE A 187 -9.26 7.63 -16.11
N VAL A 188 -8.63 6.84 -15.24
CA VAL A 188 -9.07 5.47 -14.95
C VAL A 188 -10.24 5.43 -13.98
N LEU A 189 -10.27 6.30 -12.96
CA LEU A 189 -11.33 6.28 -11.95
C LEU A 189 -12.73 6.45 -12.55
N PRO A 190 -13.00 7.41 -13.44
CA PRO A 190 -14.33 7.54 -14.06
C PRO A 190 -14.75 6.28 -14.84
N ILE A 191 -13.81 5.60 -15.48
CA ILE A 191 -14.06 4.38 -16.26
C ILE A 191 -14.46 3.24 -15.32
N VAL A 192 -13.73 3.07 -14.22
CA VAL A 192 -13.95 2.04 -13.19
C VAL A 192 -15.29 2.24 -12.50
N VAL A 193 -15.61 3.49 -12.14
CA VAL A 193 -16.90 3.83 -11.52
C VAL A 193 -18.07 3.57 -12.48
N LYS A 194 -17.92 3.93 -13.76
CA LYS A 194 -18.93 3.65 -14.79
C LYS A 194 -19.14 2.15 -15.02
N ALA A 195 -18.09 1.34 -14.80
CA ALA A 195 -18.19 -0.11 -14.86
C ALA A 195 -18.84 -0.74 -13.61
N GLY A 196 -19.21 0.07 -12.62
CA GLY A 196 -19.94 -0.36 -11.42
C GLY A 196 -19.08 -0.65 -10.19
N PHE A 197 -17.77 -0.38 -10.25
CA PHE A 197 -16.90 -0.56 -9.10
C PHE A 197 -16.89 0.66 -8.17
N SER A 198 -16.84 0.41 -6.86
CA SER A 198 -16.72 1.47 -5.86
C SER A 198 -15.33 2.13 -5.90
N PRO A 199 -15.23 3.47 -5.76
CA PRO A 199 -13.95 4.15 -5.58
C PRO A 199 -13.15 3.62 -4.38
N LEU A 200 -13.81 3.27 -3.28
CA LEU A 200 -13.15 2.70 -2.11
C LEU A 200 -12.49 1.35 -2.43
N TRP A 201 -13.21 0.46 -3.10
CA TRP A 201 -12.66 -0.82 -3.52
C TRP A 201 -11.50 -0.65 -4.49
N PHE A 202 -11.67 0.24 -5.47
CA PHE A 202 -10.63 0.50 -6.46
C PHE A 202 -9.36 1.07 -5.82
N GLY A 203 -9.47 1.87 -4.76
CA GLY A 203 -8.31 2.36 -4.02
C GLY A 203 -7.48 1.23 -3.42
N ILE A 204 -8.13 0.24 -2.81
CA ILE A 204 -7.44 -0.94 -2.25
C ILE A 204 -6.84 -1.82 -3.37
N TYR A 205 -7.62 -2.07 -4.44
CA TYR A 205 -7.14 -2.78 -5.61
C TYR A 205 -5.89 -2.10 -6.21
N LEU A 206 -5.93 -0.79 -6.37
CA LEU A 206 -4.86 0.02 -6.95
C LEU A 206 -3.58 -0.06 -6.11
N VAL A 207 -3.68 0.04 -4.78
CA VAL A 207 -2.51 -0.09 -3.89
C VAL A 207 -1.85 -1.45 -4.08
N ILE A 208 -2.61 -2.54 -4.09
CA ILE A 208 -2.07 -3.90 -4.29
C ILE A 208 -1.42 -4.01 -5.68
N MET A 209 -2.04 -3.46 -6.72
CA MET A 209 -1.48 -3.47 -8.08
C MET A 209 -0.19 -2.66 -8.20
N VAL A 210 -0.13 -1.50 -7.55
CA VAL A 210 1.09 -0.67 -7.53
C VAL A 210 2.23 -1.41 -6.82
N GLU A 211 1.99 -1.99 -5.65
CA GLU A 211 3.00 -2.78 -4.94
C GLU A 211 3.46 -3.99 -5.77
N LEU A 212 2.51 -4.71 -6.40
CA LEU A 212 2.81 -5.82 -7.29
C LEU A 212 3.72 -5.38 -8.45
N SER A 213 3.44 -4.24 -9.04
CA SER A 213 4.19 -3.70 -10.17
C SER A 213 5.63 -3.30 -9.79
N GLN A 214 5.84 -2.81 -8.57
CA GLN A 214 7.16 -2.40 -8.08
C GLN A 214 8.12 -3.57 -7.78
N ILE A 215 7.59 -4.79 -7.67
CA ILE A 215 8.40 -6.02 -7.56
C ILE A 215 8.47 -6.80 -8.88
N THR A 216 7.98 -6.20 -9.98
CA THR A 216 7.93 -6.85 -11.31
C THR A 216 9.14 -6.43 -12.16
N PRO A 217 9.88 -7.40 -12.77
CA PRO A 217 10.94 -7.09 -13.73
C PRO A 217 10.39 -6.35 -14.96
N PRO A 218 11.19 -5.54 -15.71
CA PRO A 218 12.64 -5.45 -15.69
C PRO A 218 13.22 -4.44 -14.70
N VAL A 219 12.46 -3.41 -14.29
CA VAL A 219 13.01 -2.39 -13.38
C VAL A 219 12.65 -2.71 -11.94
N GLY A 220 11.36 -2.74 -11.57
CA GLY A 220 10.92 -3.09 -10.23
C GLY A 220 11.64 -2.32 -9.12
N PHE A 221 11.22 -1.09 -8.84
CA PHE A 221 11.95 -0.18 -7.93
C PHE A 221 12.34 -0.85 -6.59
N SER A 222 11.45 -1.63 -6.00
CA SER A 222 11.71 -2.33 -4.75
C SER A 222 12.80 -3.41 -4.87
N LEU A 223 12.97 -4.02 -6.06
CA LEU A 223 14.01 -5.03 -6.29
C LEU A 223 15.41 -4.42 -6.23
N PHE A 224 15.59 -3.20 -6.75
CA PHE A 224 16.87 -2.51 -6.66
C PHE A 224 17.20 -2.08 -5.23
N VAL A 225 16.20 -1.70 -4.44
CA VAL A 225 16.40 -1.40 -3.01
C VAL A 225 16.89 -2.66 -2.28
N ILE A 226 16.23 -3.81 -2.52
CA ILE A 226 16.65 -5.09 -1.94
C ILE A 226 18.06 -5.45 -2.40
N GLN A 227 18.39 -5.28 -3.69
CA GLN A 227 19.72 -5.54 -4.23
C GLN A 227 20.79 -4.69 -3.55
N HIS A 228 20.50 -3.41 -3.35
CA HIS A 228 21.45 -2.49 -2.70
C HIS A 228 21.73 -2.90 -1.24
N ILE A 229 20.73 -3.38 -0.53
CA ILE A 229 20.84 -3.81 0.88
C ILE A 229 21.49 -5.19 1.00
N SER A 230 21.03 -6.16 0.21
CA SER A 230 21.48 -7.56 0.30
C SER A 230 22.82 -7.80 -0.38
N LYS A 231 23.19 -6.95 -1.35
CA LYS A 231 24.35 -7.10 -2.24
C LYS A 231 24.34 -8.39 -3.09
N GLU A 232 23.18 -9.01 -3.21
CA GLU A 232 22.98 -10.21 -4.01
C GLU A 232 22.70 -9.85 -5.49
N ASP A 233 22.92 -10.81 -6.38
CA ASP A 233 22.60 -10.65 -7.79
C ASP A 233 21.10 -10.49 -8.01
N LEU A 234 20.72 -9.60 -8.93
CA LEU A 234 19.31 -9.36 -9.28
C LEU A 234 18.56 -10.65 -9.66
N SER A 235 19.23 -11.59 -10.32
CA SER A 235 18.64 -12.90 -10.70
C SER A 235 18.27 -13.73 -9.45
N THR A 236 19.07 -13.69 -8.41
CA THR A 236 18.81 -14.37 -7.13
C THR A 236 17.61 -13.74 -6.42
N ILE A 237 17.59 -12.40 -6.38
CA ILE A 237 16.48 -11.65 -5.78
C ILE A 237 15.17 -11.92 -6.51
N LEU A 238 15.18 -11.92 -7.85
CA LEU A 238 14.00 -12.22 -8.65
C LEU A 238 13.43 -13.61 -8.38
N LYS A 239 14.30 -14.62 -8.30
CA LYS A 239 13.87 -15.99 -7.96
C LYS A 239 13.27 -16.07 -6.55
N ALA A 240 13.89 -15.37 -5.59
CA ALA A 240 13.40 -15.33 -4.22
C ALA A 240 12.07 -14.56 -4.09
N THR A 241 11.85 -13.53 -4.91
CA THR A 241 10.64 -12.69 -4.88
C THR A 241 9.46 -13.35 -5.62
N LEU A 242 9.71 -14.24 -6.57
CA LEU A 242 8.68 -14.85 -7.41
C LEU A 242 7.50 -15.48 -6.64
N PRO A 243 7.69 -16.24 -5.55
CA PRO A 243 6.59 -16.77 -4.77
C PRO A 243 5.73 -15.68 -4.13
N PHE A 244 6.35 -14.61 -3.64
CA PHE A 244 5.64 -13.46 -3.05
C PHE A 244 4.84 -12.71 -4.10
N PHE A 245 5.39 -12.57 -5.30
CA PHE A 245 4.69 -12.03 -6.47
C PHE A 245 3.43 -12.85 -6.79
N MET A 246 3.53 -14.18 -6.81
CA MET A 246 2.37 -15.06 -7.04
C MET A 246 1.32 -14.94 -5.94
N ILE A 247 1.73 -14.80 -4.69
CA ILE A 247 0.82 -14.55 -3.55
C ILE A 247 0.11 -13.21 -3.72
N MET A 248 0.78 -12.17 -4.18
CA MET A 248 0.14 -10.88 -4.45
C MET A 248 -0.86 -10.97 -5.61
N ILE A 249 -0.56 -11.71 -6.68
CA ILE A 249 -1.55 -12.00 -7.75
C ILE A 249 -2.78 -12.69 -7.15
N LEU A 250 -2.56 -13.69 -6.31
CA LEU A 250 -3.65 -14.36 -5.60
C LEU A 250 -4.47 -13.36 -4.77
N MET A 251 -3.82 -12.42 -4.08
CA MET A 251 -4.50 -11.39 -3.32
C MET A 251 -5.33 -10.45 -4.20
N VAL A 252 -4.80 -10.06 -5.38
CA VAL A 252 -5.58 -9.29 -6.38
C VAL A 252 -6.83 -10.04 -6.79
N ILE A 253 -6.71 -11.34 -7.05
CA ILE A 253 -7.86 -12.19 -7.39
C ILE A 253 -8.85 -12.25 -6.22
N ILE A 254 -8.38 -12.47 -4.99
CA ILE A 254 -9.23 -12.53 -3.79
C ILE A 254 -10.01 -11.23 -3.62
N VAL A 255 -9.36 -10.07 -3.69
CA VAL A 255 -10.04 -8.76 -3.55
C VAL A 255 -11.02 -8.51 -4.68
N THR A 256 -10.75 -9.04 -5.88
CA THR A 256 -11.63 -8.86 -7.05
C THR A 256 -12.86 -9.77 -6.97
N VAL A 257 -12.68 -11.01 -6.54
CA VAL A 257 -13.78 -12.00 -6.45
C VAL A 257 -14.61 -11.80 -5.18
N PHE A 258 -13.98 -11.37 -4.09
CA PHE A 258 -14.62 -11.16 -2.78
C PHE A 258 -14.48 -9.70 -2.33
N PRO A 259 -15.14 -8.73 -2.99
CA PRO A 259 -15.03 -7.30 -2.65
C PRO A 259 -15.51 -6.98 -1.24
N GLU A 260 -16.36 -7.83 -0.64
CA GLU A 260 -16.87 -7.69 0.72
C GLU A 260 -15.77 -7.59 1.78
N ILE A 261 -14.60 -8.19 1.54
CA ILE A 261 -13.46 -8.10 2.47
C ILE A 261 -12.94 -6.67 2.61
N VAL A 262 -13.10 -5.83 1.57
CA VAL A 262 -12.75 -4.41 1.60
C VAL A 262 -13.81 -3.59 2.32
N PHE A 263 -15.09 -3.94 2.16
CA PHE A 263 -16.21 -3.18 2.72
C PHE A 263 -16.57 -3.55 4.15
N PHE A 264 -16.20 -4.72 4.62
CA PHE A 264 -16.63 -5.28 5.90
C PHE A 264 -16.39 -4.35 7.09
N LEU A 265 -15.17 -3.85 7.26
CA LEU A 265 -14.84 -2.92 8.34
C LEU A 265 -15.35 -1.50 8.08
N PRO A 266 -15.18 -0.89 6.89
CA PRO A 266 -15.70 0.45 6.61
C PRO A 266 -17.20 0.58 6.78
N ASN A 267 -17.98 -0.47 6.49
CA ASN A 267 -19.43 -0.46 6.69
C ASN A 267 -19.85 -0.53 8.17
N LYS A 268 -18.92 -0.89 9.07
CA LYS A 268 -19.14 -0.93 10.51
C LYS A 268 -18.55 0.28 11.25
N MET A 269 -17.89 1.17 10.54
CA MET A 269 -17.36 2.40 11.15
C MET A 269 -18.50 3.27 11.66
N ALA A 270 -18.30 3.85 12.85
CA ALA A 270 -19.17 4.88 13.40
C ALA A 270 -18.83 6.22 12.71
N GLY A 271 -19.77 6.73 11.90
CA GLY A 271 -19.63 8.05 11.26
C GLY A 271 -19.61 7.98 9.75
#